data_8c7316779ec98494b95b976307c47d09
#
_entry.id   8c7316779ec98494b95b976307c47d09
#
_cell.length_a   1.000
_cell.length_b   1.000
_cell.length_c   1.000
_cell.angle_alpha   90.00
_cell.angle_beta   90.00
_cell.angle_gamma   90.00
#
_symmetry.space_group_name_H-M   'P 1'
#
loop_
_entity.id
_entity.type
_entity.pdbx_description
1 polymer ?
#
loop_
_entity_poly.entity_id
_entity_poly.type
_entity_poly.pdbx_seq_one_letter_code
_entity_poly.pdbx_strand_id
1 'polypeptide(L)'
;MRDAIKRCRQNQDGAVRGPFVSVQDVCKSYGLGEGKAQVLKDLSLEVAQGELCAILGASGSGKSTLLNVVGGLDEVDSGRICVGGCDVTALGPSQLLEYRRDFLGFVFQFYNLVPNLTVRENIQVTSYLSANPLDMQELIETLGLSAHADKFPSQLSGGQQQRCAIARALVKKPQLLLCDEPTGALDSATSLEILGLLEQVNRSFGTTMLIVTHNEGITAMCDQVVRIKDGSVVSSVGNAHKLSASEIEL
;
A
#
# COMPACT_ATOMS: atom_id res chain seq x y z
N MET A 1 16.43 -17.36 -14.84
CA MET A 1 16.04 -16.81 -13.54
C MET A 1 15.53 -15.36 -13.55
N ARG A 2 15.99 -14.50 -14.46
CA ARG A 2 15.48 -13.11 -14.67
C ARG A 2 14.16 -13.00 -15.45
N ASP A 3 13.61 -14.13 -15.94
CA ASP A 3 12.50 -14.10 -16.91
C ASP A 3 11.09 -13.98 -16.31
N ALA A 4 10.88 -14.37 -15.03
CA ALA A 4 9.54 -14.30 -14.40
C ALA A 4 9.12 -12.83 -14.21
N ILE A 5 9.97 -12.00 -13.61
CA ILE A 5 9.69 -10.58 -13.39
C ILE A 5 9.73 -9.79 -14.70
N LYS A 6 10.56 -10.19 -15.66
CA LYS A 6 10.50 -9.63 -17.02
C LYS A 6 9.16 -9.90 -17.71
N ARG A 7 8.56 -11.08 -17.53
CA ARG A 7 7.21 -11.37 -18.02
C ARG A 7 6.15 -10.52 -17.35
N CYS A 8 6.29 -10.27 -16.02
CA CYS A 8 5.44 -9.34 -15.30
C CYS A 8 5.53 -7.91 -15.88
N ARG A 9 6.73 -7.48 -16.32
CA ARG A 9 6.97 -6.17 -16.96
C ARG A 9 6.48 -6.11 -18.42
N GLN A 10 6.57 -7.19 -19.19
CA GLN A 10 6.16 -7.23 -20.59
C GLN A 10 4.65 -7.23 -20.78
N ASN A 11 3.88 -7.63 -19.78
CA ASN A 11 2.42 -7.50 -19.77
C ASN A 11 1.95 -6.05 -19.52
N GLN A 12 2.87 -5.08 -19.33
CA GLN A 12 2.55 -3.68 -19.06
C GLN A 12 2.16 -2.88 -20.30
N ASP A 13 2.60 -3.27 -21.51
CA ASP A 13 2.31 -2.57 -22.77
C ASP A 13 1.00 -3.02 -23.44
N GLY A 14 0.33 -4.04 -22.91
CA GLY A 14 -1.00 -4.48 -23.31
C GLY A 14 -1.94 -4.43 -22.11
N ALA A 15 -3.13 -3.80 -22.24
CA ALA A 15 -4.16 -3.78 -21.22
C ALA A 15 -4.29 -5.16 -20.57
N VAL A 16 -3.92 -5.28 -19.29
CA VAL A 16 -4.08 -6.52 -18.53
C VAL A 16 -5.57 -6.87 -18.56
N ARG A 17 -5.92 -7.95 -19.26
CA ARG A 17 -7.31 -8.45 -19.26
C ARG A 17 -7.54 -9.11 -17.89
N GLY A 18 -7.98 -8.33 -16.92
CA GLY A 18 -8.27 -8.82 -15.58
C GLY A 18 -7.89 -7.82 -14.48
N PRO A 19 -8.11 -8.17 -13.21
CA PRO A 19 -7.78 -7.33 -12.08
C PRO A 19 -6.26 -7.12 -11.94
N PHE A 20 -5.87 -5.94 -11.48
CA PHE A 20 -4.45 -5.63 -11.21
C PHE A 20 -3.93 -6.35 -9.96
N VAL A 21 -4.75 -6.39 -8.90
CA VAL A 21 -4.52 -7.25 -7.72
C VAL A 21 -5.60 -8.32 -7.71
N SER A 22 -5.20 -9.59 -7.67
CA SER A 22 -6.08 -10.74 -7.54
C SER A 22 -5.57 -11.62 -6.40
N VAL A 23 -6.40 -11.82 -5.40
CA VAL A 23 -6.19 -12.72 -4.27
C VAL A 23 -7.25 -13.81 -4.38
N GLN A 24 -6.84 -15.08 -4.41
CA GLN A 24 -7.71 -16.23 -4.67
C GLN A 24 -7.52 -17.28 -3.58
N ASP A 25 -8.56 -17.52 -2.78
CA ASP A 25 -8.67 -18.57 -1.76
C ASP A 25 -7.46 -18.62 -0.81
N VAL A 26 -6.98 -17.45 -0.42
CA VAL A 26 -5.77 -17.31 0.40
C VAL A 26 -6.07 -17.68 1.84
N CYS A 27 -5.28 -18.62 2.36
CA CYS A 27 -5.22 -18.98 3.78
C CYS A 27 -3.88 -18.61 4.38
N LYS A 28 -3.90 -18.11 5.61
CA LYS A 28 -2.72 -17.83 6.41
C LYS A 28 -2.95 -18.13 7.88
N SER A 29 -2.02 -18.83 8.50
CA SER A 29 -2.04 -19.12 9.93
C SER A 29 -0.71 -18.76 10.57
N TYR A 30 -0.74 -18.47 11.86
CA TYR A 30 0.44 -18.25 12.69
C TYR A 30 0.45 -19.20 13.89
N GLY A 31 1.61 -19.44 14.46
CA GLY A 31 1.80 -20.36 15.57
C GLY A 31 2.01 -21.81 15.15
N LEU A 32 2.26 -22.69 16.13
CA LEU A 32 2.52 -24.11 15.96
C LEU A 32 1.62 -24.94 16.89
N GLY A 33 1.28 -26.15 16.45
CA GLY A 33 0.50 -27.10 17.26
C GLY A 33 -0.86 -26.57 17.67
N GLU A 34 -1.22 -26.74 18.94
CA GLU A 34 -2.51 -26.29 19.52
C GLU A 34 -2.67 -24.76 19.55
N GLY A 35 -1.57 -24.00 19.41
CA GLY A 35 -1.57 -22.54 19.33
C GLY A 35 -1.70 -21.98 17.91
N LYS A 36 -1.93 -22.82 16.89
CA LYS A 36 -2.09 -22.37 15.49
C LYS A 36 -3.41 -21.60 15.33
N ALA A 37 -3.30 -20.30 14.99
CA ALA A 37 -4.44 -19.45 14.72
C ALA A 37 -4.50 -19.12 13.22
N GLN A 38 -5.60 -19.47 12.55
CA GLN A 38 -5.85 -19.10 11.16
C GLN A 38 -6.37 -17.67 11.09
N VAL A 39 -5.58 -16.79 10.44
CA VAL A 39 -5.84 -15.36 10.35
C VAL A 39 -6.50 -14.97 9.02
N LEU A 40 -6.13 -15.63 7.91
CA LEU A 40 -6.85 -15.51 6.63
C LEU A 40 -7.50 -16.85 6.30
N LYS A 41 -8.76 -16.82 5.86
CA LYS A 41 -9.62 -17.99 5.65
C LYS A 41 -10.29 -17.89 4.29
N ASP A 42 -9.74 -18.61 3.30
CA ASP A 42 -10.23 -18.65 1.93
C ASP A 42 -10.56 -17.24 1.40
N LEU A 43 -9.66 -16.29 1.69
CA LEU A 43 -9.86 -14.89 1.38
C LEU A 43 -9.64 -14.66 -0.11
N SER A 44 -10.66 -14.08 -0.77
CA SER A 44 -10.62 -13.74 -2.19
C SER A 44 -11.05 -12.28 -2.39
N LEU A 45 -10.28 -11.52 -3.18
CA LEU A 45 -10.62 -10.16 -3.61
C LEU A 45 -9.92 -9.82 -4.92
N GLU A 46 -10.48 -8.85 -5.63
CA GLU A 46 -9.93 -8.31 -6.86
C GLU A 46 -9.97 -6.78 -6.82
N VAL A 47 -8.91 -6.14 -7.34
CA VAL A 47 -8.83 -4.67 -7.45
C VAL A 47 -8.33 -4.33 -8.85
N ALA A 48 -8.98 -3.39 -9.53
CA ALA A 48 -8.57 -2.97 -10.87
C ALA A 48 -7.36 -2.04 -10.82
N GLN A 49 -6.69 -1.87 -11.94
CA GLN A 49 -5.54 -0.98 -12.06
C GLN A 49 -5.97 0.48 -11.85
N GLY A 50 -5.23 1.20 -11.04
CA GLY A 50 -5.48 2.61 -10.74
C GLY A 50 -6.58 2.84 -9.70
N GLU A 51 -7.25 1.81 -9.22
CA GLU A 51 -8.26 1.95 -8.16
C GLU A 51 -7.64 2.26 -6.79
N LEU A 52 -8.38 3.03 -6.02
CA LEU A 52 -8.19 3.25 -4.60
C LEU A 52 -9.17 2.35 -3.86
N CYS A 53 -8.68 1.28 -3.25
CA CYS A 53 -9.48 0.28 -2.54
C CYS A 53 -9.29 0.42 -1.03
N ALA A 54 -10.39 0.66 -0.29
CA ALA A 54 -10.40 0.61 1.16
C ALA A 54 -10.65 -0.82 1.66
N ILE A 55 -9.83 -1.28 2.60
CA ILE A 55 -9.99 -2.56 3.28
C ILE A 55 -10.34 -2.27 4.75
N LEU A 56 -11.59 -2.54 5.11
CA LEU A 56 -12.16 -2.29 6.43
C LEU A 56 -12.31 -3.56 7.24
N GLY A 57 -12.28 -3.42 8.54
CA GLY A 57 -12.55 -4.50 9.49
C GLY A 57 -12.06 -4.15 10.90
N ALA A 58 -12.52 -4.90 11.88
CA ALA A 58 -12.10 -4.75 13.27
C ALA A 58 -10.58 -5.05 13.44
N SER A 59 -9.99 -4.60 14.54
CA SER A 59 -8.63 -5.02 14.92
C SER A 59 -8.55 -6.55 14.99
N GLY A 60 -7.47 -7.11 14.45
CA GLY A 60 -7.28 -8.57 14.40
C GLY A 60 -8.06 -9.30 13.30
N SER A 61 -8.82 -8.62 12.43
CA SER A 61 -9.57 -9.28 11.35
C SER A 61 -8.72 -9.81 10.18
N GLY A 62 -7.39 -9.57 10.18
CA GLY A 62 -6.47 -10.06 9.14
C GLY A 62 -6.01 -9.02 8.12
N LYS A 63 -6.40 -7.74 8.25
CA LYS A 63 -6.10 -6.68 7.26
C LYS A 63 -4.59 -6.47 7.01
N SER A 64 -3.81 -6.25 8.07
CA SER A 64 -2.35 -6.08 7.93
C SER A 64 -1.67 -7.36 7.44
N THR A 65 -2.19 -8.54 7.82
CA THR A 65 -1.72 -9.82 7.28
C THR A 65 -1.96 -9.89 5.77
N LEU A 66 -3.15 -9.46 5.29
CA LEU A 66 -3.43 -9.39 3.86
C LEU A 66 -2.45 -8.46 3.14
N LEU A 67 -2.18 -7.24 3.67
CA LEU A 67 -1.18 -6.35 3.08
C LEU A 67 0.21 -6.99 3.04
N ASN A 68 0.60 -7.71 4.09
CA ASN A 68 1.90 -8.37 4.16
C ASN A 68 2.05 -9.49 3.13
N VAL A 69 1.03 -10.33 2.93
CA VAL A 69 1.11 -11.40 1.93
C VAL A 69 1.01 -10.85 0.49
N VAL A 70 0.19 -9.82 0.24
CA VAL A 70 0.16 -9.12 -1.06
C VAL A 70 1.51 -8.43 -1.32
N GLY A 71 2.13 -7.86 -0.29
CA GLY A 71 3.44 -7.24 -0.37
C GLY A 71 4.62 -8.22 -0.48
N GLY A 72 4.38 -9.53 -0.39
CA GLY A 72 5.44 -10.54 -0.36
C GLY A 72 6.40 -10.35 0.82
N LEU A 73 5.89 -9.80 1.94
CA LEU A 73 6.60 -9.71 3.23
C LEU A 73 6.38 -10.97 4.06
N ASP A 74 5.30 -11.70 3.78
CA ASP A 74 4.96 -12.96 4.41
C ASP A 74 4.46 -13.96 3.35
N GLU A 75 4.55 -15.25 3.64
CA GLU A 75 4.11 -16.34 2.77
C GLU A 75 2.67 -16.76 3.12
N VAL A 76 1.92 -17.26 2.15
CA VAL A 76 0.60 -17.84 2.36
C VAL A 76 0.72 -19.36 2.66
N ASP A 77 -0.24 -19.90 3.40
CA ASP A 77 -0.32 -21.36 3.60
C ASP A 77 -0.90 -22.06 2.35
N SER A 78 -1.86 -21.39 1.69
CA SER A 78 -2.49 -21.84 0.44
C SER A 78 -3.15 -20.67 -0.30
N GLY A 79 -3.60 -20.93 -1.52
CA GLY A 79 -4.20 -19.93 -2.39
C GLY A 79 -3.18 -19.25 -3.29
N ARG A 80 -3.61 -18.21 -4.00
CA ARG A 80 -2.80 -17.51 -5.00
C ARG A 80 -2.96 -16.01 -4.92
N ILE A 81 -1.84 -15.29 -5.11
CA ILE A 81 -1.82 -13.81 -5.18
C ILE A 81 -1.13 -13.39 -6.47
N CYS A 82 -1.84 -12.62 -7.30
CA CYS A 82 -1.29 -12.02 -8.51
C CYS A 82 -1.36 -10.49 -8.41
N VAL A 83 -0.27 -9.80 -8.76
CA VAL A 83 -0.20 -8.34 -8.81
C VAL A 83 0.44 -7.93 -10.14
N GLY A 84 -0.28 -7.14 -10.94
CA GLY A 84 0.20 -6.71 -12.25
C GLY A 84 0.57 -7.88 -13.18
N GLY A 85 -0.16 -9.01 -13.07
CA GLY A 85 0.12 -10.25 -13.81
C GLY A 85 1.29 -11.08 -13.25
N CYS A 86 1.90 -10.66 -12.13
CA CYS A 86 2.95 -11.39 -11.44
C CYS A 86 2.35 -12.28 -10.35
N ASP A 87 2.60 -13.59 -10.41
CA ASP A 87 2.21 -14.53 -9.34
C ASP A 87 3.19 -14.41 -8.18
N VAL A 88 2.79 -13.62 -7.17
CA VAL A 88 3.62 -13.33 -5.98
C VAL A 88 3.88 -14.60 -5.16
N THR A 89 2.90 -15.51 -5.11
CA THR A 89 3.00 -16.76 -4.33
C THR A 89 3.98 -17.77 -4.91
N ALA A 90 4.32 -17.62 -6.20
CA ALA A 90 5.30 -18.47 -6.88
C ALA A 90 6.73 -17.91 -6.87
N LEU A 91 6.94 -16.70 -6.29
CA LEU A 91 8.25 -16.05 -6.29
C LEU A 91 9.15 -16.61 -5.18
N GLY A 92 10.40 -16.91 -5.52
CA GLY A 92 11.44 -17.19 -4.54
C GLY A 92 12.00 -15.90 -3.88
N PRO A 93 12.82 -16.05 -2.81
CA PRO A 93 13.28 -14.90 -2.00
C PRO A 93 13.94 -13.76 -2.80
N SER A 94 14.80 -14.05 -3.76
CA SER A 94 15.46 -13.04 -4.61
C SER A 94 14.46 -12.32 -5.52
N GLN A 95 13.45 -13.04 -6.03
CA GLN A 95 12.41 -12.47 -6.88
C GLN A 95 11.44 -11.60 -6.07
N LEU A 96 11.14 -11.97 -4.82
CA LEU A 96 10.37 -11.13 -3.91
C LEU A 96 11.08 -9.80 -3.59
N LEU A 97 12.42 -9.79 -3.50
CA LEU A 97 13.18 -8.54 -3.39
C LEU A 97 12.99 -7.63 -4.61
N GLU A 98 13.08 -8.20 -5.82
CA GLU A 98 12.86 -7.47 -7.07
C GLU A 98 11.40 -6.99 -7.17
N TYR A 99 10.42 -7.82 -6.81
CA TYR A 99 9.01 -7.47 -6.77
C TYR A 99 8.76 -6.26 -5.85
N ARG A 100 9.25 -6.29 -4.61
CA ARG A 100 9.11 -5.18 -3.67
C ARG A 100 9.82 -3.91 -4.13
N ARG A 101 10.99 -4.07 -4.75
CA ARG A 101 11.75 -2.95 -5.29
C ARG A 101 11.00 -2.25 -6.42
N ASP A 102 10.47 -3.02 -7.36
CA ASP A 102 10.01 -2.51 -8.65
C ASP A 102 8.50 -2.18 -8.68
N PHE A 103 7.69 -2.86 -7.88
CA PHE A 103 6.22 -2.75 -7.92
C PHE A 103 5.62 -2.01 -6.74
N LEU A 104 6.21 -2.13 -5.55
CA LEU A 104 5.54 -1.75 -4.33
C LEU A 104 6.05 -0.46 -3.69
N GLY A 105 5.13 0.34 -3.15
CA GLY A 105 5.36 1.27 -2.07
C GLY A 105 4.65 0.79 -0.80
N PHE A 106 5.23 1.04 0.36
CA PHE A 106 4.63 0.76 1.66
C PHE A 106 4.54 2.02 2.50
N VAL A 107 3.36 2.29 3.06
CA VAL A 107 3.09 3.34 4.03
C VAL A 107 2.54 2.68 5.28
N PHE A 108 3.17 2.88 6.43
CA PHE A 108 2.84 2.26 7.71
C PHE A 108 2.24 3.27 8.68
N GLN A 109 1.45 2.80 9.62
CA GLN A 109 0.83 3.59 10.69
C GLN A 109 1.85 4.38 11.52
N PHE A 110 3.00 3.78 11.83
CA PHE A 110 4.06 4.39 12.64
C PHE A 110 5.24 4.87 11.80
N TYR A 111 4.97 5.25 10.53
CA TYR A 111 5.91 5.89 9.59
C TYR A 111 7.12 5.04 9.21
N ASN A 112 7.70 4.29 10.12
CA ASN A 112 8.91 3.44 9.95
C ASN A 112 10.07 4.19 9.28
N LEU A 113 10.26 5.48 9.63
CA LEU A 113 11.39 6.27 9.17
C LEU A 113 12.69 5.81 9.83
N VAL A 114 13.80 5.93 9.12
CA VAL A 114 15.12 5.69 9.68
C VAL A 114 15.48 6.89 10.56
N PRO A 115 15.59 6.72 11.90
CA PRO A 115 15.65 7.85 12.84
C PRO A 115 16.92 8.71 12.71
N ASN A 116 18.01 8.13 12.20
CA ASN A 116 19.30 8.80 12.02
C ASN A 116 19.51 9.37 10.61
N LEU A 117 18.48 9.38 9.79
CA LEU A 117 18.45 10.00 8.47
C LEU A 117 17.49 11.18 8.48
N THR A 118 17.86 12.25 7.80
CA THR A 118 16.97 13.40 7.53
C THR A 118 15.80 13.00 6.65
N VAL A 119 14.81 13.89 6.46
CA VAL A 119 13.72 13.70 5.50
C VAL A 119 14.28 13.39 4.11
N ARG A 120 15.19 14.21 3.62
CA ARG A 120 15.85 14.06 2.32
C ARG A 120 16.52 12.69 2.19
N GLU A 121 17.30 12.30 3.17
CA GLU A 121 18.00 11.01 3.17
C GLU A 121 17.06 9.82 3.28
N ASN A 122 15.97 9.89 4.08
CA ASN A 122 14.94 8.86 4.13
C ASN A 122 14.29 8.61 2.77
N ILE A 123 14.07 9.65 1.97
CA ILE A 123 13.54 9.55 0.61
C ILE A 123 14.63 9.01 -0.34
N GLN A 124 15.84 9.53 -0.24
CA GLN A 124 16.97 9.22 -1.12
C GLN A 124 17.37 7.74 -1.07
N VAL A 125 17.36 7.12 0.13
CA VAL A 125 17.71 5.69 0.28
C VAL A 125 16.87 4.80 -0.64
N THR A 126 15.58 5.13 -0.83
CA THR A 126 14.69 4.35 -1.69
C THR A 126 14.76 4.77 -3.15
N SER A 127 15.15 6.01 -3.46
CA SER A 127 15.33 6.44 -4.86
C SER A 127 16.41 5.63 -5.58
N TYR A 128 17.47 5.24 -4.88
CA TYR A 128 18.54 4.38 -5.42
C TYR A 128 18.08 2.98 -5.85
N LEU A 129 16.89 2.55 -5.40
CA LEU A 129 16.32 1.27 -5.78
C LEU A 129 15.63 1.32 -7.16
N SER A 130 15.32 2.51 -7.67
CA SER A 130 14.64 2.71 -8.96
C SER A 130 15.63 3.10 -10.04
N ALA A 131 15.45 2.54 -11.25
CA ALA A 131 16.20 2.98 -12.43
C ALA A 131 15.73 4.35 -12.96
N ASN A 132 14.50 4.76 -12.65
CA ASN A 132 13.89 6.02 -13.05
C ASN A 132 13.01 6.59 -11.93
N PRO A 133 13.62 7.09 -10.83
CA PRO A 133 12.87 7.65 -9.71
C PRO A 133 12.14 8.94 -10.12
N LEU A 134 11.17 9.37 -9.29
CA LEU A 134 10.63 10.72 -9.36
C LEU A 134 11.73 11.73 -9.00
N ASP A 135 11.60 12.96 -9.52
CA ASP A 135 12.44 14.05 -9.05
C ASP A 135 12.20 14.25 -7.54
N MET A 136 13.26 14.10 -6.78
CA MET A 136 13.17 14.14 -5.32
C MET A 136 12.85 15.54 -4.81
N GLN A 137 13.37 16.59 -5.48
CA GLN A 137 13.11 17.97 -5.07
C GLN A 137 11.65 18.34 -5.32
N GLU A 138 11.13 18.01 -6.51
CA GLU A 138 9.73 18.20 -6.87
C GLU A 138 8.80 17.44 -5.92
N LEU A 139 9.16 16.20 -5.55
CA LEU A 139 8.39 15.38 -4.62
C LEU A 139 8.36 15.99 -3.21
N ILE A 140 9.50 16.48 -2.70
CA ILE A 140 9.62 17.16 -1.41
C ILE A 140 8.75 18.43 -1.39
N GLU A 141 8.76 19.20 -2.47
CA GLU A 141 7.94 20.42 -2.61
C GLU A 141 6.45 20.09 -2.67
N THR A 142 6.06 19.14 -3.52
CA THR A 142 4.65 18.70 -3.67
C THR A 142 4.08 18.20 -2.34
N LEU A 143 4.89 17.54 -1.51
CA LEU A 143 4.47 17.01 -0.22
C LEU A 143 4.59 18.04 0.94
N GLY A 144 4.95 19.28 0.64
CA GLY A 144 5.07 20.36 1.63
C GLY A 144 6.20 20.13 2.65
N LEU A 145 7.27 19.44 2.24
CA LEU A 145 8.41 19.07 3.11
C LEU A 145 9.64 19.96 2.90
N SER A 146 9.61 20.98 2.03
CA SER A 146 10.79 21.80 1.68
C SER A 146 11.46 22.43 2.90
N ALA A 147 10.69 22.99 3.84
CA ALA A 147 11.21 23.60 5.07
C ALA A 147 11.71 22.56 6.10
N HIS A 148 11.52 21.27 5.83
CA HIS A 148 11.82 20.16 6.73
C HIS A 148 12.80 19.15 6.14
N ALA A 149 13.27 19.38 4.91
CA ALA A 149 14.08 18.42 4.15
C ALA A 149 15.34 17.92 4.90
N ASP A 150 15.96 18.80 5.66
CA ASP A 150 17.20 18.53 6.40
C ASP A 150 16.96 18.22 7.89
N LYS A 151 15.68 18.07 8.32
CA LYS A 151 15.32 17.68 9.68
C LYS A 151 15.28 16.16 9.84
N PHE A 152 15.60 15.70 11.07
CA PHE A 152 15.45 14.31 11.47
C PHE A 152 14.00 13.99 11.87
N PRO A 153 13.56 12.73 11.83
CA PRO A 153 12.21 12.32 12.23
C PRO A 153 11.77 12.83 13.60
N SER A 154 12.67 12.86 14.57
CA SER A 154 12.40 13.37 15.93
C SER A 154 12.05 14.86 16.00
N GLN A 155 12.30 15.62 14.94
CA GLN A 155 12.06 17.06 14.83
C GLN A 155 10.77 17.38 14.04
N LEU A 156 10.01 16.33 13.64
CA LEU A 156 8.85 16.44 12.79
C LEU A 156 7.57 16.15 13.56
N SER A 157 6.46 16.83 13.19
CA SER A 157 5.12 16.42 13.62
C SER A 157 4.75 15.05 13.00
N GLY A 158 3.72 14.38 13.55
CA GLY A 158 3.21 13.13 13.02
C GLY A 158 2.83 13.22 11.53
N GLY A 159 2.12 14.28 11.14
CA GLY A 159 1.75 14.52 9.75
C GLY A 159 2.96 14.73 8.83
N GLN A 160 4.00 15.43 9.30
CA GLN A 160 5.25 15.60 8.55
C GLN A 160 6.02 14.28 8.41
N GLN A 161 6.04 13.45 9.44
CA GLN A 161 6.62 12.11 9.37
C GLN A 161 5.85 11.24 8.39
N GLN A 162 4.52 11.30 8.38
CA GLN A 162 3.69 10.55 7.43
C GLN A 162 3.91 11.01 5.98
N ARG A 163 3.98 12.32 5.74
CA ARG A 163 4.32 12.87 4.41
C ARG A 163 5.70 12.38 3.94
N CYS A 164 6.69 12.32 4.84
CA CYS A 164 8.01 11.77 4.55
C CYS A 164 7.94 10.26 4.22
N ALA A 165 7.16 9.47 4.96
CA ALA A 165 6.96 8.04 4.68
C ALA A 165 6.28 7.82 3.33
N ILE A 166 5.30 8.65 2.97
CA ILE A 166 4.64 8.65 1.66
C ILE A 166 5.65 9.02 0.56
N ALA A 167 6.44 10.09 0.73
CA ALA A 167 7.48 10.48 -0.22
C ALA A 167 8.46 9.34 -0.49
N ARG A 168 8.95 8.71 0.59
CA ARG A 168 9.85 7.56 0.54
C ARG A 168 9.25 6.38 -0.23
N ALA A 169 7.94 6.14 -0.07
CA ALA A 169 7.25 5.07 -0.79
C ALA A 169 7.08 5.39 -2.28
N LEU A 170 6.81 6.67 -2.61
CA LEU A 170 6.48 7.13 -3.96
C LEU A 170 7.69 7.38 -4.86
N VAL A 171 8.84 7.77 -4.30
CA VAL A 171 10.00 8.21 -5.09
C VAL A 171 10.44 7.22 -6.16
N LYS A 172 10.21 5.93 -5.94
CA LYS A 172 10.55 4.85 -6.89
C LYS A 172 9.45 4.56 -7.93
N LYS A 173 8.36 5.34 -7.97
CA LYS A 173 7.20 5.18 -8.88
C LYS A 173 6.52 3.80 -8.74
N PRO A 174 6.02 3.43 -7.56
CA PRO A 174 5.40 2.14 -7.38
C PRO A 174 4.10 2.03 -8.18
N GLN A 175 3.77 0.82 -8.66
CA GLN A 175 2.50 0.52 -9.31
C GLN A 175 1.39 0.21 -8.30
N LEU A 176 1.78 -0.32 -7.13
CA LEU A 176 0.91 -0.62 -6.01
C LEU A 176 1.42 0.07 -4.75
N LEU A 177 0.58 0.86 -4.11
CA LEU A 177 0.83 1.44 -2.80
C LEU A 177 -0.01 0.71 -1.76
N LEU A 178 0.66 0.11 -0.78
CA LEU A 178 0.05 -0.58 0.36
C LEU A 178 0.12 0.34 1.57
N CYS A 179 -1.04 0.76 2.08
CA CYS A 179 -1.15 1.69 3.20
C CYS A 179 -1.81 0.96 4.39
N ASP A 180 -1.06 0.75 5.46
CA ASP A 180 -1.56 0.17 6.70
C ASP A 180 -1.85 1.29 7.70
N GLU A 181 -3.13 1.62 7.90
CA GLU A 181 -3.64 2.68 8.79
C GLU A 181 -2.92 4.03 8.57
N PRO A 182 -2.89 4.59 7.36
CA PRO A 182 -2.03 5.75 7.03
C PRO A 182 -2.38 7.02 7.80
N THR A 183 -3.54 7.05 8.47
CA THR A 183 -4.01 8.19 9.28
C THR A 183 -4.22 7.82 10.75
N GLY A 184 -3.99 6.56 11.15
CA GLY A 184 -4.36 6.04 12.46
C GLY A 184 -3.63 6.67 13.67
N ALA A 185 -2.55 7.42 13.45
CA ALA A 185 -1.80 8.13 14.49
C ALA A 185 -1.90 9.67 14.38
N LEU A 186 -2.87 10.17 13.60
CA LEU A 186 -3.02 11.60 13.28
C LEU A 186 -4.37 12.14 13.77
N ASP A 187 -4.44 13.45 14.02
CA ASP A 187 -5.70 14.15 14.21
C ASP A 187 -6.51 14.24 12.92
N SER A 188 -7.82 14.55 13.03
CA SER A 188 -8.74 14.55 11.88
C SER A 188 -8.32 15.54 10.80
N ALA A 189 -7.85 16.74 11.14
CA ALA A 189 -7.44 17.75 10.17
C ALA A 189 -6.23 17.27 9.37
N THR A 190 -5.20 16.80 10.05
CA THR A 190 -3.99 16.23 9.42
C THR A 190 -4.33 14.97 8.61
N SER A 191 -5.28 14.16 9.07
CA SER A 191 -5.75 12.96 8.36
C SER A 191 -6.37 13.32 7.01
N LEU A 192 -7.22 14.33 6.94
CA LEU A 192 -7.81 14.82 5.69
C LEU A 192 -6.74 15.31 4.71
N GLU A 193 -5.71 16.02 5.19
CA GLU A 193 -4.58 16.44 4.37
C GLU A 193 -3.81 15.24 3.77
N ILE A 194 -3.56 14.20 4.57
CA ILE A 194 -2.87 12.97 4.11
C ILE A 194 -3.74 12.22 3.10
N LEU A 195 -5.05 12.12 3.31
CA LEU A 195 -5.96 11.48 2.38
C LEU A 195 -6.06 12.25 1.06
N GLY A 196 -6.12 13.58 1.10
CA GLY A 196 -6.07 14.43 -0.09
C GLY A 196 -4.78 14.23 -0.89
N LEU A 197 -3.66 14.06 -0.19
CA LEU A 197 -2.38 13.76 -0.81
C LEU A 197 -2.39 12.38 -1.50
N LEU A 198 -2.92 11.33 -0.85
CA LEU A 198 -3.03 10.00 -1.45
C LEU A 198 -3.97 10.01 -2.68
N GLU A 199 -5.09 10.74 -2.60
CA GLU A 199 -6.00 10.95 -3.73
C GLU A 199 -5.28 11.64 -4.91
N GLN A 200 -4.54 12.71 -4.64
CA GLN A 200 -3.76 13.41 -5.66
C GLN A 200 -2.73 12.49 -6.32
N VAL A 201 -2.02 11.69 -5.54
CA VAL A 201 -1.04 10.70 -6.04
C VAL A 201 -1.73 9.65 -6.92
N ASN A 202 -2.87 9.11 -6.49
CA ASN A 202 -3.63 8.14 -7.27
C ASN A 202 -4.05 8.74 -8.63
N ARG A 203 -4.61 9.96 -8.62
CA ARG A 203 -5.03 10.66 -9.85
C ARG A 203 -3.86 11.01 -10.77
N SER A 204 -2.73 11.47 -10.22
CA SER A 204 -1.59 11.98 -11.02
C SER A 204 -0.76 10.86 -11.63
N PHE A 205 -0.59 9.74 -10.92
CA PHE A 205 0.30 8.65 -11.33
C PHE A 205 -0.43 7.37 -11.71
N GLY A 206 -1.76 7.29 -11.51
CA GLY A 206 -2.53 6.06 -11.75
C GLY A 206 -2.10 4.90 -10.86
N THR A 207 -1.47 5.18 -9.72
CA THR A 207 -1.00 4.16 -8.77
C THR A 207 -2.19 3.46 -8.13
N THR A 208 -2.27 2.13 -8.23
CA THR A 208 -3.26 1.34 -7.50
C THR A 208 -2.97 1.39 -6.00
N MET A 209 -3.99 1.54 -5.17
CA MET A 209 -3.79 1.67 -3.71
C MET A 209 -4.69 0.72 -2.94
N LEU A 210 -4.12 0.01 -1.96
CA LEU A 210 -4.85 -0.71 -0.93
C LEU A 210 -4.67 0.04 0.40
N ILE A 211 -5.74 0.59 0.94
CA ILE A 211 -5.74 1.33 2.21
C ILE A 211 -6.47 0.50 3.27
N VAL A 212 -5.71 -0.06 4.18
CA VAL A 212 -6.28 -0.68 5.39
C VAL A 212 -6.60 0.41 6.39
N THR A 213 -7.83 0.39 6.90
CA THR A 213 -8.29 1.33 7.90
C THR A 213 -9.48 0.78 8.72
N HIS A 214 -9.72 1.36 9.86
CA HIS A 214 -10.95 1.16 10.65
C HIS A 214 -11.89 2.38 10.55
N ASN A 215 -11.47 3.45 9.86
CA ASN A 215 -12.28 4.67 9.70
C ASN A 215 -13.21 4.54 8.48
N GLU A 216 -14.52 4.52 8.75
CA GLU A 216 -15.57 4.41 7.73
C GLU A 216 -15.64 5.64 6.82
N GLY A 217 -15.26 6.83 7.29
CA GLY A 217 -15.30 8.06 6.49
C GLY A 217 -14.44 7.97 5.23
N ILE A 218 -13.31 7.22 5.28
CA ILE A 218 -12.41 7.04 4.14
C ILE A 218 -13.10 6.32 2.97
N THR A 219 -14.12 5.49 3.23
CA THR A 219 -14.78 4.70 2.20
C THR A 219 -15.39 5.54 1.10
N ALA A 220 -15.90 6.72 1.45
CA ALA A 220 -16.58 7.60 0.49
C ALA A 220 -15.66 8.11 -0.63
N MET A 221 -14.35 8.17 -0.41
CA MET A 221 -13.38 8.59 -1.44
C MET A 221 -12.78 7.44 -2.25
N CYS A 222 -13.05 6.19 -1.89
CA CYS A 222 -12.48 5.02 -2.53
C CYS A 222 -13.33 4.52 -3.69
N ASP A 223 -12.69 3.90 -4.71
CA ASP A 223 -13.38 3.25 -5.84
C ASP A 223 -14.08 1.96 -5.40
N GLN A 224 -13.45 1.25 -4.47
CA GLN A 224 -13.92 -0.02 -3.96
C GLN A 224 -13.79 -0.08 -2.44
N VAL A 225 -14.74 -0.72 -1.78
CA VAL A 225 -14.73 -0.97 -0.34
C VAL A 225 -14.85 -2.46 -0.08
N VAL A 226 -13.83 -3.04 0.51
CA VAL A 226 -13.78 -4.45 0.92
C VAL A 226 -13.87 -4.53 2.45
N ARG A 227 -14.81 -5.34 2.96
CA ARG A 227 -14.94 -5.55 4.41
C ARG A 227 -14.45 -6.95 4.77
N ILE A 228 -13.53 -7.00 5.74
CA ILE A 228 -12.97 -8.24 6.26
C ILE A 228 -13.47 -8.46 7.70
N LYS A 229 -13.98 -9.66 7.94
CA LYS A 229 -14.37 -10.13 9.27
C LYS A 229 -13.85 -11.54 9.49
N ASP A 230 -13.21 -11.79 10.63
CA ASP A 230 -12.72 -13.10 11.07
C ASP A 230 -11.86 -13.83 10.02
N GLY A 231 -11.09 -13.05 9.22
CA GLY A 231 -10.16 -13.55 8.21
C GLY A 231 -10.76 -13.77 6.82
N SER A 232 -12.04 -13.48 6.60
CA SER A 232 -12.73 -13.65 5.31
C SER A 232 -13.33 -12.33 4.81
N VAL A 233 -13.47 -12.19 3.49
CA VAL A 233 -14.20 -11.07 2.87
C VAL A 233 -15.70 -11.31 3.06
N VAL A 234 -16.37 -10.36 3.72
CA VAL A 234 -17.83 -10.42 3.95
C VAL A 234 -18.60 -9.53 2.97
N SER A 235 -17.96 -8.53 2.40
CA SER A 235 -18.51 -7.72 1.32
C SER A 235 -17.42 -7.06 0.49
N SER A 236 -17.68 -6.88 -0.80
CA SER A 236 -16.86 -6.09 -1.72
C SER A 236 -17.81 -5.29 -2.61
N VAL A 237 -17.76 -3.97 -2.52
CA VAL A 237 -18.70 -3.06 -3.16
C VAL A 237 -17.94 -1.96 -3.88
N GLY A 238 -18.21 -1.76 -5.16
CA GLY A 238 -17.73 -0.63 -5.94
C GLY A 238 -18.52 0.63 -5.58
N ASN A 239 -17.84 1.78 -5.53
CA ASN A 239 -18.44 3.08 -5.24
C ASN A 239 -18.64 3.86 -6.55
N ALA A 240 -19.88 4.01 -6.98
CA ALA A 240 -20.23 4.73 -8.20
C ALA A 240 -20.10 6.26 -8.08
N HIS A 241 -20.13 6.80 -6.85
CA HIS A 241 -20.11 8.23 -6.57
C HIS A 241 -19.09 8.53 -5.49
N LYS A 242 -17.82 8.71 -5.89
CA LYS A 242 -16.75 9.09 -4.96
C LYS A 242 -16.85 10.55 -4.57
N LEU A 243 -16.65 10.82 -3.29
CA LEU A 243 -16.36 12.16 -2.80
C LEU A 243 -14.86 12.43 -2.89
N SER A 244 -14.49 13.71 -2.94
CA SER A 244 -13.07 14.08 -2.75
C SER A 244 -12.69 13.99 -1.27
N ALA A 245 -11.39 13.85 -0.99
CA ALA A 245 -10.89 13.82 0.38
C ALA A 245 -11.27 15.08 1.20
N SER A 246 -11.57 16.20 0.54
CA SER A 246 -12.02 17.44 1.19
C SER A 246 -13.51 17.44 1.58
N GLU A 247 -14.28 16.48 1.09
CA GLU A 247 -15.74 16.38 1.30
C GLU A 247 -16.12 15.28 2.29
N ILE A 248 -15.15 14.47 2.74
CA ILE A 248 -15.39 13.40 3.70
C ILE A 248 -15.28 13.89 5.14
N GLU A 249 -16.04 13.26 6.05
CA GLU A 249 -15.95 13.44 7.50
C GLU A 249 -15.25 12.21 8.10
N LEU A 250 -14.31 12.44 9.05
CA LEU A 250 -13.49 11.41 9.71
C LEU A 250 -13.83 11.25 11.18
#